data_269f1b17abd3f5a7816700a59b96365f
#
_entry.id   269f1b17abd3f5a7816700a59b96365f
#
_cell.length_a   1.000
_cell.length_b   1.000
_cell.length_c   1.000
_cell.angle_alpha   90.00
_cell.angle_beta   90.00
_cell.angle_gamma   90.00
#
_symmetry.space_group_name_H-M   'P 1'
#
loop_
_entity.id
_entity.type
_entity.pdbx_description
1 polymer ?
#
loop_
_entity_poly.entity_id
_entity_poly.type
_entity_poly.pdbx_seq_one_letter_code
_entity_poly.pdbx_strand_id
1 'polypeptide(L)'
;MAWKIVIVEDEDLLRNGLINTIPWEKYGFEIVGEANNGRKGLELIQELKPDVIFSDIRMAQMDGLTMAEKVHEMDPETQWVFISGYDEFDYALRALKVGAFEYILKPVQLGEVEKTLQKLAEKLEEKHDYQAKYEKLKQLEAYDEEKTKDKGSLSGLKLAIHIMEEEYGNENLMIGDVAKKAYISSSYLSFLLKKETGKTFIEYLTDIRMKHARKLLLETSMKNYEVAEACGFANATYFSTVFKNINGMSPSSFRKEQC
;
A
#
# COMPACT_ATOMS: atom_id res chain seq x y z
N MET A 1 -6.21 19.04 -13.46
CA MET A 1 -6.83 19.08 -12.12
C MET A 1 -5.71 19.45 -11.16
N ALA A 2 -5.91 20.36 -10.20
CA ALA A 2 -4.87 20.66 -9.22
C ALA A 2 -5.06 19.79 -7.99
N TRP A 3 -3.98 19.23 -7.45
CA TRP A 3 -3.99 18.43 -6.21
C TRP A 3 -4.05 19.36 -5.00
N LYS A 4 -4.93 19.06 -4.06
CA LYS A 4 -5.17 19.89 -2.87
C LYS A 4 -4.11 19.65 -1.80
N ILE A 5 -3.50 20.72 -1.31
CA ILE A 5 -2.56 20.67 -0.20
C ILE A 5 -3.09 21.41 1.02
N VAL A 6 -2.89 20.86 2.20
CA VAL A 6 -2.99 21.56 3.49
C VAL A 6 -1.61 21.63 4.12
N ILE A 7 -1.26 22.83 4.63
CA ILE A 7 0.01 23.08 5.33
C ILE A 7 -0.28 23.25 6.82
N VAL A 8 0.42 22.49 7.68
CA VAL A 8 0.26 22.56 9.12
C VAL A 8 1.63 22.81 9.77
N GLU A 9 1.83 24.03 10.28
CA GLU A 9 3.11 24.49 10.84
C GLU A 9 2.79 25.57 11.91
N ASP A 10 3.30 25.41 13.11
CA ASP A 10 3.01 26.35 14.22
C ASP A 10 3.85 27.62 14.19
N GLU A 11 5.01 27.60 13.53
CA GLU A 11 5.84 28.77 13.30
C GLU A 11 5.30 29.61 12.12
N ASP A 12 4.69 30.76 12.41
CA ASP A 12 4.09 31.65 11.38
C ASP A 12 5.07 32.05 10.26
N LEU A 13 6.34 32.30 10.61
CA LEU A 13 7.36 32.70 9.63
C LEU A 13 7.65 31.56 8.65
N LEU A 14 7.77 30.36 9.15
CA LEU A 14 8.04 29.17 8.34
C LEU A 14 6.81 28.79 7.50
N ARG A 15 5.63 28.82 8.11
CA ARG A 15 4.38 28.54 7.39
C ARG A 15 4.19 29.50 6.21
N ASN A 16 4.33 30.81 6.44
CA ASN A 16 4.27 31.82 5.39
C ASN A 16 5.38 31.64 4.36
N GLY A 17 6.58 31.27 4.78
CA GLY A 17 7.69 30.95 3.89
C GLY A 17 7.36 29.80 2.94
N LEU A 18 6.86 28.68 3.45
CA LEU A 18 6.42 27.54 2.65
C LEU A 18 5.33 27.92 1.64
N ILE A 19 4.32 28.66 2.09
CA ILE A 19 3.19 29.09 1.24
C ILE A 19 3.65 30.00 0.09
N ASN A 20 4.47 31.00 0.38
CA ASN A 20 4.76 32.08 -0.57
C ASN A 20 6.02 31.86 -1.41
N THR A 21 6.94 30.98 -0.99
CA THR A 21 8.23 30.79 -1.68
C THR A 21 8.21 29.61 -2.65
N ILE A 22 7.42 28.59 -2.37
CA ILE A 22 7.35 27.39 -3.17
C ILE A 22 6.35 27.60 -4.31
N PRO A 23 6.73 27.32 -5.58
CA PRO A 23 5.83 27.48 -6.72
C PRO A 23 4.89 26.28 -6.88
N TRP A 24 3.96 26.09 -5.95
CA TRP A 24 3.05 24.94 -5.86
C TRP A 24 2.30 24.67 -7.16
N GLU A 25 1.74 25.73 -7.77
CA GLU A 25 0.97 25.63 -9.01
C GLU A 25 1.79 25.08 -10.18
N LYS A 26 3.10 25.39 -10.22
CA LYS A 26 4.02 24.86 -11.24
C LYS A 26 4.08 23.32 -11.26
N TYR A 27 3.85 22.72 -10.10
CA TYR A 27 3.86 21.25 -9.92
C TYR A 27 2.44 20.65 -9.87
N GLY A 28 1.41 21.44 -10.18
CA GLY A 28 0.03 20.97 -10.22
C GLY A 28 -0.66 20.90 -8.86
N PHE A 29 -0.16 21.65 -7.85
CA PHE A 29 -0.73 21.68 -6.51
C PHE A 29 -1.38 23.01 -6.19
N GLU A 30 -2.45 22.98 -5.37
CA GLU A 30 -3.16 24.14 -4.85
C GLU A 30 -3.23 24.04 -3.32
N ILE A 31 -2.81 25.11 -2.63
CA ILE A 31 -2.97 25.20 -1.17
C ILE A 31 -4.42 25.57 -0.89
N VAL A 32 -5.17 24.63 -0.32
CA VAL A 32 -6.58 24.82 0.02
C VAL A 32 -6.80 25.19 1.48
N GLY A 33 -5.78 25.07 2.33
CA GLY A 33 -5.86 25.44 3.73
C GLY A 33 -4.53 25.45 4.45
N GLU A 34 -4.49 26.20 5.56
CA GLU A 34 -3.34 26.26 6.46
C GLU A 34 -3.80 26.18 7.92
N ALA A 35 -2.98 25.59 8.78
CA ALA A 35 -3.23 25.52 10.22
C ALA A 35 -1.95 25.77 11.01
N ASN A 36 -2.09 26.34 12.20
CA ASN A 36 -0.99 26.63 13.11
C ASN A 36 -0.86 25.66 14.29
N ASN A 37 -1.52 24.53 14.24
CA ASN A 37 -1.38 23.41 15.19
C ASN A 37 -2.11 22.18 14.65
N GLY A 38 -1.76 21.00 15.18
CA GLY A 38 -2.31 19.73 14.71
C GLY A 38 -3.82 19.58 14.92
N ARG A 39 -4.42 20.23 15.93
CA ARG A 39 -5.87 20.14 16.16
C ARG A 39 -6.66 20.84 15.06
N LYS A 40 -6.29 22.08 14.75
CA LYS A 40 -6.89 22.82 13.62
C LYS A 40 -6.58 22.15 12.28
N GLY A 41 -5.37 21.58 12.15
CA GLY A 41 -4.98 20.80 10.98
C GLY A 41 -5.94 19.63 10.77
N LEU A 42 -6.22 18.84 11.81
CA LEU A 42 -7.15 17.73 11.74
C LEU A 42 -8.57 18.16 11.33
N GLU A 43 -9.08 19.27 11.89
CA GLU A 43 -10.38 19.82 11.53
C GLU A 43 -10.45 20.21 10.04
N LEU A 44 -9.43 20.93 9.56
CA LEU A 44 -9.32 21.31 8.13
C LEU A 44 -9.20 20.10 7.19
N ILE A 45 -8.42 19.10 7.56
CA ILE A 45 -8.25 17.89 6.76
C ILE A 45 -9.58 17.14 6.61
N GLN A 46 -10.36 17.05 7.67
CA GLN A 46 -11.69 16.41 7.63
C GLN A 46 -12.68 17.17 6.73
N GLU A 47 -12.62 18.50 6.73
CA GLU A 47 -13.49 19.36 5.91
C GLU A 47 -13.08 19.39 4.45
N LEU A 48 -11.78 19.64 4.17
CA LEU A 48 -11.27 19.92 2.83
C LEU A 48 -10.87 18.67 2.05
N LYS A 49 -10.60 17.56 2.75
CA LYS A 49 -10.13 16.28 2.19
C LYS A 49 -8.98 16.49 1.19
N PRO A 50 -7.82 16.97 1.66
CA PRO A 50 -6.69 17.24 0.80
C PRO A 50 -6.03 15.95 0.31
N ASP A 51 -5.40 16.01 -0.85
CA ASP A 51 -4.63 14.90 -1.41
C ASP A 51 -3.28 14.74 -0.70
N VAL A 52 -2.71 15.87 -0.25
CA VAL A 52 -1.38 15.95 0.37
C VAL A 52 -1.41 16.85 1.60
N ILE A 53 -0.66 16.46 2.62
CA ILE A 53 -0.45 17.27 3.83
C ILE A 53 1.04 17.48 4.03
N PHE A 54 1.45 18.74 4.13
CA PHE A 54 2.77 19.14 4.61
C PHE A 54 2.63 19.53 6.08
N SER A 55 3.26 18.80 6.99
CA SER A 55 3.11 19.03 8.43
C SER A 55 4.45 19.07 9.15
N ASP A 56 4.60 20.06 10.04
CA ASP A 56 5.59 19.93 11.10
C ASP A 56 5.22 18.76 12.03
N ILE A 57 6.21 18.13 12.59
CA ILE A 57 6.04 17.07 13.58
C ILE A 57 5.75 17.66 14.96
N ARG A 58 6.57 18.62 15.40
CA ARG A 58 6.49 19.14 16.76
C ARG A 58 5.65 20.41 16.85
N MET A 59 4.40 20.24 17.18
CA MET A 59 3.46 21.35 17.37
C MET A 59 2.75 21.26 18.72
N ALA A 60 2.30 22.38 19.22
CA ALA A 60 1.50 22.45 20.45
C ALA A 60 0.15 21.73 20.30
N GLN A 61 -0.39 21.22 21.40
CA GLN A 61 -1.68 20.54 21.55
C GLN A 61 -1.74 19.15 20.88
N MET A 62 -1.33 19.00 19.64
CA MET A 62 -1.29 17.74 18.89
C MET A 62 -0.10 17.78 17.94
N ASP A 63 0.79 16.82 18.03
CA ASP A 63 1.91 16.67 17.11
C ASP A 63 1.44 16.15 15.72
N GLY A 64 2.25 16.41 14.68
CA GLY A 64 1.93 16.04 13.30
C GLY A 64 1.79 14.53 13.08
N LEU A 65 2.55 13.72 13.80
CA LEU A 65 2.48 12.26 13.70
C LEU A 65 1.19 11.70 14.32
N THR A 66 0.80 12.22 15.48
CA THR A 66 -0.49 11.88 16.10
C THR A 66 -1.66 12.31 15.22
N MET A 67 -1.55 13.46 14.55
CA MET A 67 -2.54 13.90 13.58
C MET A 67 -2.61 12.93 12.38
N ALA A 68 -1.47 12.51 11.86
CA ALA A 68 -1.40 11.58 10.75
C ALA A 68 -1.96 10.19 11.10
N GLU A 69 -1.68 9.67 12.28
CA GLU A 69 -2.24 8.41 12.78
C GLU A 69 -3.79 8.46 12.75
N LYS A 70 -4.38 9.56 13.22
CA LYS A 70 -5.85 9.75 13.20
C LYS A 70 -6.42 9.89 11.78
N VAL A 71 -5.75 10.60 10.91
CA VAL A 71 -6.19 10.75 9.51
C VAL A 71 -6.05 9.43 8.76
N HIS A 72 -4.97 8.68 8.99
CA HIS A 72 -4.75 7.38 8.35
C HIS A 72 -5.88 6.37 8.66
N GLU A 73 -6.46 6.43 9.88
CA GLU A 73 -7.63 5.61 10.24
C GLU A 73 -8.89 5.96 9.43
N MET A 74 -9.03 7.22 9.00
CA MET A 74 -10.20 7.73 8.28
C MET A 74 -10.00 7.74 6.76
N ASP A 75 -8.81 8.13 6.31
CA ASP A 75 -8.40 8.22 4.90
C ASP A 75 -6.93 7.79 4.74
N PRO A 76 -6.67 6.51 4.50
CA PRO A 76 -5.31 5.98 4.32
C PRO A 76 -4.65 6.42 3.00
N GLU A 77 -5.39 7.10 2.12
CA GLU A 77 -4.93 7.48 0.78
C GLU A 77 -4.25 8.84 0.74
N THR A 78 -4.50 9.68 1.76
CA THR A 78 -3.88 11.01 1.91
C THR A 78 -2.35 10.87 2.04
N GLN A 79 -1.60 11.64 1.25
CA GLN A 79 -0.14 11.61 1.25
C GLN A 79 0.42 12.57 2.29
N TRP A 80 1.46 12.14 3.02
CA TRP A 80 2.06 12.92 4.09
C TRP A 80 3.51 13.28 3.78
N VAL A 81 3.85 14.55 3.89
CA VAL A 81 5.21 15.06 3.91
C VAL A 81 5.46 15.71 5.26
N PHE A 82 6.36 15.14 6.04
CA PHE A 82 6.74 15.72 7.31
C PHE A 82 7.95 16.64 7.18
N ILE A 83 7.89 17.75 7.91
CA ILE A 83 8.99 18.70 8.04
C ILE A 83 9.42 18.69 9.51
N SER A 84 10.68 18.49 9.81
CA SER A 84 11.16 18.39 11.19
C SER A 84 12.52 19.04 11.39
N GLY A 85 12.67 19.74 12.50
CA GLY A 85 13.97 20.29 12.93
C GLY A 85 14.85 19.28 13.66
N TYR A 86 14.38 18.06 13.84
CA TYR A 86 15.07 17.06 14.65
C TYR A 86 15.33 15.80 13.84
N ASP A 87 16.58 15.38 13.85
CA ASP A 87 17.02 14.09 13.31
C ASP A 87 16.82 13.00 14.40
N GLU A 88 15.57 12.88 14.89
CA GLU A 88 15.21 11.86 15.86
C GLU A 88 14.71 10.62 15.14
N PHE A 89 15.46 9.54 15.29
CA PHE A 89 15.15 8.23 14.69
C PHE A 89 13.73 7.73 14.99
N ASP A 90 13.23 8.02 16.20
CA ASP A 90 11.87 7.62 16.60
C ASP A 90 10.76 8.32 15.79
N TYR A 91 10.95 9.58 15.40
CA TYR A 91 10.01 10.30 14.54
C TYR A 91 10.00 9.75 13.11
N ALA A 92 11.17 9.45 12.58
CA ALA A 92 11.28 8.83 11.26
C ALA A 92 10.61 7.45 11.24
N LEU A 93 10.76 6.63 12.27
CA LEU A 93 10.08 5.34 12.40
C LEU A 93 8.55 5.48 12.50
N ARG A 94 8.06 6.47 13.26
CA ARG A 94 6.60 6.72 13.32
C ARG A 94 6.06 7.22 11.99
N ALA A 95 6.79 8.13 11.33
CA ALA A 95 6.43 8.62 10.00
C ALA A 95 6.32 7.47 8.97
N LEU A 96 7.27 6.54 8.98
CA LEU A 96 7.20 5.33 8.13
C LEU A 96 5.98 4.46 8.44
N LYS A 97 5.60 4.31 9.71
CA LYS A 97 4.42 3.50 10.11
C LYS A 97 3.11 4.07 9.60
N VAL A 98 2.97 5.38 9.53
CA VAL A 98 1.78 6.05 8.98
C VAL A 98 1.85 6.21 7.45
N GLY A 99 2.87 5.63 6.80
CA GLY A 99 3.01 5.66 5.36
C GLY A 99 3.42 7.01 4.80
N ALA A 100 4.24 7.78 5.55
CA ALA A 100 4.76 9.07 5.08
C ALA A 100 5.40 8.92 3.69
N PHE A 101 5.06 9.83 2.80
CA PHE A 101 5.66 9.89 1.47
C PHE A 101 7.09 10.39 1.52
N GLU A 102 7.35 11.44 2.33
CA GLU A 102 8.68 12.03 2.48
C GLU A 102 8.85 12.64 3.88
N TYR A 103 10.10 12.75 4.31
CA TYR A 103 10.53 13.37 5.56
C TYR A 103 11.63 14.37 5.27
N ILE A 104 11.35 15.66 5.46
CA ILE A 104 12.24 16.77 5.14
C ILE A 104 12.82 17.37 6.42
N LEU A 105 14.14 17.50 6.48
CA LEU A 105 14.81 18.12 7.63
C LEU A 105 14.85 19.65 7.50
N LYS A 106 14.60 20.37 8.60
CA LYS A 106 14.86 21.82 8.70
C LYS A 106 16.38 22.05 8.81
N PRO A 107 16.99 23.03 8.14
CA PRO A 107 16.31 24.07 7.35
C PRO A 107 15.83 23.58 5.99
N VAL A 108 14.57 23.87 5.69
CA VAL A 108 13.92 23.44 4.44
C VAL A 108 14.61 24.07 3.23
N GLN A 109 15.09 23.23 2.34
CA GLN A 109 15.71 23.69 1.08
C GLN A 109 14.67 23.64 -0.04
N LEU A 110 14.54 24.75 -0.79
CA LEU A 110 13.57 24.88 -1.88
C LEU A 110 13.68 23.71 -2.89
N GLY A 111 14.90 23.38 -3.30
CA GLY A 111 15.13 22.31 -4.28
C GLY A 111 14.77 20.90 -3.77
N GLU A 112 14.73 20.68 -2.46
CA GLU A 112 14.28 19.42 -1.86
C GLU A 112 12.76 19.31 -1.93
N VAL A 113 12.06 20.40 -1.56
CA VAL A 113 10.60 20.46 -1.67
C VAL A 113 10.15 20.34 -3.13
N GLU A 114 10.81 21.01 -4.06
CA GLU A 114 10.49 20.89 -5.49
C GLU A 114 10.62 19.47 -6.02
N LYS A 115 11.68 18.74 -5.62
CA LYS A 115 11.85 17.32 -5.97
C LYS A 115 10.75 16.44 -5.36
N THR A 116 10.37 16.72 -4.12
CA THR A 116 9.28 16.02 -3.43
C THR A 116 7.95 16.25 -4.14
N LEU A 117 7.65 17.48 -4.53
CA LEU A 117 6.44 17.81 -5.29
C LEU A 117 6.39 17.10 -6.64
N GLN A 118 7.52 17.01 -7.33
CA GLN A 118 7.62 16.32 -8.63
C GLN A 118 7.27 14.84 -8.49
N LYS A 119 7.88 14.16 -7.51
CA LYS A 119 7.59 12.74 -7.21
C LYS A 119 6.14 12.51 -6.75
N LEU A 120 5.58 13.46 -5.96
CA LEU A 120 4.19 13.42 -5.52
C LEU A 120 3.23 13.53 -6.69
N ALA A 121 3.47 14.49 -7.61
CA ALA A 121 2.66 14.68 -8.80
C ALA A 121 2.64 13.41 -9.66
N GLU A 122 3.81 12.83 -9.95
CA GLU A 122 3.92 11.57 -10.69
C GLU A 122 3.10 10.44 -10.03
N LYS A 123 3.25 10.26 -8.71
CA LYS A 123 2.50 9.24 -7.95
C LYS A 123 0.98 9.44 -7.98
N LEU A 124 0.53 10.70 -7.82
CA LEU A 124 -0.89 11.03 -7.80
C LEU A 124 -1.52 10.93 -9.20
N GLU A 125 -0.78 11.33 -10.24
CA GLU A 125 -1.20 11.17 -11.64
C GLU A 125 -1.32 9.70 -12.03
N GLU A 126 -0.33 8.86 -11.72
CA GLU A 126 -0.41 7.41 -11.95
C GLU A 126 -1.63 6.79 -11.27
N LYS A 127 -1.90 7.18 -10.02
CA LYS A 127 -3.07 6.73 -9.26
C LYS A 127 -4.38 7.20 -9.88
N HIS A 128 -4.46 8.48 -10.27
CA HIS A 128 -5.64 9.07 -10.91
C HIS A 128 -5.93 8.44 -12.28
N ASP A 129 -4.92 8.27 -13.12
CA ASP A 129 -5.02 7.60 -14.42
C ASP A 129 -5.48 6.16 -14.27
N TYR A 130 -5.00 5.49 -13.22
CA TYR A 130 -5.43 4.16 -12.88
C TYR A 130 -6.91 4.12 -12.48
N GLN A 131 -7.34 5.01 -11.59
CA GLN A 131 -8.75 5.11 -11.17
C GLN A 131 -9.66 5.48 -12.36
N ALA A 132 -9.23 6.40 -13.22
CA ALA A 132 -9.98 6.79 -14.41
C ALA A 132 -10.12 5.62 -15.41
N LYS A 133 -9.07 4.84 -15.63
CA LYS A 133 -9.11 3.61 -16.43
C LYS A 133 -10.00 2.56 -15.78
N TYR A 134 -9.95 2.42 -14.47
CA TYR A 134 -10.80 1.51 -13.72
C TYR A 134 -12.30 1.86 -13.83
N GLU A 135 -12.66 3.15 -13.61
CA GLU A 135 -14.04 3.61 -13.75
C GLU A 135 -14.56 3.47 -15.21
N LYS A 136 -13.69 3.72 -16.17
CA LYS A 136 -14.04 3.53 -17.59
C LYS A 136 -14.26 2.06 -17.93
N LEU A 137 -13.44 1.16 -17.40
CA LEU A 137 -13.63 -0.29 -17.52
C LEU A 137 -14.93 -0.73 -16.85
N LYS A 138 -15.21 -0.23 -15.65
CA LYS A 138 -16.44 -0.51 -14.91
C LYS A 138 -17.70 0.00 -15.65
N GLN A 139 -17.62 1.17 -16.31
CA GLN A 139 -18.71 1.68 -17.15
C GLN A 139 -18.90 0.85 -18.42
N LEU A 140 -17.82 0.35 -19.04
CA LEU A 140 -17.88 -0.55 -20.18
C LEU A 140 -18.44 -1.92 -19.76
N GLU A 141 -18.06 -2.42 -18.59
CA GLU A 141 -18.60 -3.66 -18.01
C GLU A 141 -20.10 -3.51 -17.68
N ALA A 142 -20.54 -2.38 -17.11
CA ALA A 142 -21.95 -2.10 -16.87
C ALA A 142 -22.79 -2.00 -18.16
N TYR A 143 -22.18 -1.56 -19.27
CA TYR A 143 -22.83 -1.53 -20.59
C TYR A 143 -22.92 -2.93 -21.23
N ASP A 144 -21.96 -3.81 -20.93
CA ASP A 144 -21.97 -5.23 -21.36
C ASP A 144 -22.81 -6.10 -20.40
N GLU A 145 -22.98 -5.72 -19.12
CA GLU A 145 -23.85 -6.42 -18.16
C GLU A 145 -25.35 -6.39 -18.56
N GLU A 146 -25.79 -5.38 -19.32
CA GLU A 146 -27.13 -5.41 -19.94
C GLU A 146 -27.27 -6.43 -21.09
N LYS A 147 -26.14 -6.91 -21.64
CA LYS A 147 -26.11 -7.87 -22.77
C LYS A 147 -25.52 -9.23 -22.47
N THR A 148 -24.66 -9.35 -21.43
CA THR A 148 -24.08 -10.65 -21.07
C THR A 148 -23.87 -10.72 -19.56
N LYS A 149 -24.80 -11.36 -18.87
CA LYS A 149 -24.60 -11.79 -17.49
C LYS A 149 -23.29 -12.60 -17.39
N ASP A 150 -22.34 -12.06 -16.60
CA ASP A 150 -21.43 -12.87 -15.80
C ASP A 150 -20.29 -13.62 -16.52
N LYS A 151 -19.34 -12.96 -17.23
CA LYS A 151 -18.14 -13.72 -17.69
C LYS A 151 -16.79 -13.00 -17.70
N GLY A 152 -16.69 -11.68 -17.69
CA GLY A 152 -15.40 -10.99 -17.90
C GLY A 152 -14.52 -10.87 -16.64
N SER A 153 -15.00 -10.27 -15.56
CA SER A 153 -14.21 -10.01 -14.35
C SER A 153 -13.95 -11.28 -13.54
N LEU A 154 -14.93 -12.17 -13.46
CA LEU A 154 -14.78 -13.50 -12.85
C LEU A 154 -13.81 -14.38 -13.64
N SER A 155 -13.71 -14.18 -14.96
CA SER A 155 -12.78 -14.87 -15.85
C SER A 155 -11.32 -14.48 -15.56
N GLY A 156 -10.99 -13.19 -15.43
CA GLY A 156 -9.64 -12.72 -15.14
C GLY A 156 -9.14 -13.16 -13.74
N LEU A 157 -9.99 -13.07 -12.71
CA LEU A 157 -9.67 -13.57 -11.39
C LEU A 157 -9.50 -15.10 -11.36
N LYS A 158 -10.40 -15.85 -12.01
CA LYS A 158 -10.29 -17.31 -12.12
C LYS A 158 -9.00 -17.72 -12.82
N LEU A 159 -8.65 -17.03 -13.90
CA LEU A 159 -7.39 -17.28 -14.61
C LEU A 159 -6.18 -16.94 -13.73
N ALA A 160 -6.22 -15.82 -13.01
CA ALA A 160 -5.17 -15.46 -12.08
C ALA A 160 -4.99 -16.50 -10.95
N ILE A 161 -6.08 -16.98 -10.36
CA ILE A 161 -6.06 -18.03 -9.35
C ILE A 161 -5.48 -19.33 -9.94
N HIS A 162 -5.90 -19.70 -11.13
CA HIS A 162 -5.37 -20.89 -11.82
C HIS A 162 -3.86 -20.77 -12.06
N ILE A 163 -3.37 -19.61 -12.51
CA ILE A 163 -1.93 -19.35 -12.68
C ILE A 163 -1.20 -19.46 -11.34
N MET A 164 -1.77 -18.94 -10.26
CA MET A 164 -1.19 -19.05 -8.91
C MET A 164 -1.15 -20.52 -8.44
N GLU A 165 -2.15 -21.32 -8.78
CA GLU A 165 -2.19 -22.76 -8.46
C GLU A 165 -1.21 -23.58 -9.29
N GLU A 166 -0.91 -23.19 -10.52
CA GLU A 166 0.08 -23.87 -11.38
C GLU A 166 1.53 -23.45 -11.04
N GLU A 167 1.74 -22.19 -10.68
CA GLU A 167 3.07 -21.61 -10.51
C GLU A 167 3.46 -21.39 -9.04
N TYR A 168 2.73 -21.90 -8.06
CA TYR A 168 2.98 -21.68 -6.63
C TYR A 168 4.38 -22.04 -6.17
N GLY A 169 5.03 -23.00 -6.85
CA GLY A 169 6.41 -23.42 -6.58
C GLY A 169 7.49 -22.43 -7.03
N ASN A 170 7.15 -21.42 -7.83
CA ASN A 170 8.09 -20.38 -8.20
C ASN A 170 8.28 -19.40 -7.04
N GLU A 171 9.50 -19.39 -6.45
CA GLU A 171 9.82 -18.52 -5.31
C GLU A 171 9.69 -17.02 -5.62
N ASN A 172 9.91 -16.64 -6.90
CA ASN A 172 9.88 -15.26 -7.38
C ASN A 172 8.53 -14.86 -7.99
N LEU A 173 7.46 -15.63 -7.79
CA LEU A 173 6.15 -15.31 -8.36
C LEU A 173 5.60 -14.04 -7.74
N MET A 174 5.46 -13.01 -8.57
CA MET A 174 4.93 -11.70 -8.18
C MET A 174 3.53 -11.47 -8.73
N ILE A 175 2.76 -10.61 -8.05
CA ILE A 175 1.43 -10.20 -8.50
C ILE A 175 1.44 -9.63 -9.92
N GLY A 176 2.51 -8.93 -10.32
CA GLY A 176 2.69 -8.38 -11.66
C GLY A 176 2.72 -9.44 -12.75
N ASP A 177 3.40 -10.56 -12.50
CA ASP A 177 3.53 -11.67 -13.44
C ASP A 177 2.20 -12.37 -13.64
N VAL A 178 1.49 -12.64 -12.54
CA VAL A 178 0.16 -13.27 -12.55
C VAL A 178 -0.85 -12.39 -13.25
N ALA A 179 -0.89 -11.10 -12.91
CA ALA A 179 -1.80 -10.12 -13.50
C ALA A 179 -1.59 -9.99 -15.01
N LYS A 180 -0.32 -9.90 -15.46
CA LYS A 180 0.04 -9.86 -16.88
C LYS A 180 -0.44 -11.10 -17.63
N LYS A 181 -0.25 -12.31 -17.07
CA LYS A 181 -0.71 -13.57 -17.65
C LYS A 181 -2.24 -13.71 -17.63
N ALA A 182 -2.90 -13.11 -16.64
CA ALA A 182 -4.36 -13.08 -16.53
C ALA A 182 -5.01 -11.93 -17.32
N TYR A 183 -4.23 -11.16 -18.09
CA TYR A 183 -4.66 -10.01 -18.88
C TYR A 183 -5.38 -8.91 -18.10
N ILE A 184 -5.01 -8.74 -16.82
CA ILE A 184 -5.52 -7.70 -15.94
C ILE A 184 -4.35 -6.92 -15.29
N SER A 185 -4.63 -5.77 -14.68
CA SER A 185 -3.58 -5.03 -13.96
C SER A 185 -3.32 -5.62 -12.58
N SER A 186 -2.11 -5.42 -12.04
CA SER A 186 -1.72 -5.89 -10.69
C SER A 186 -2.63 -5.36 -9.61
N SER A 187 -3.02 -4.09 -9.70
CA SER A 187 -3.88 -3.46 -8.72
C SER A 187 -5.32 -3.96 -8.82
N TYR A 188 -5.81 -4.22 -10.04
CA TYR A 188 -7.13 -4.83 -10.24
C TYR A 188 -7.16 -6.25 -9.69
N LEU A 189 -6.12 -7.05 -9.92
CA LEU A 189 -5.98 -8.37 -9.32
C LEU A 189 -5.96 -8.29 -7.78
N SER A 190 -5.21 -7.33 -7.21
CA SER A 190 -5.15 -7.10 -5.76
C SER A 190 -6.53 -6.78 -5.19
N PHE A 191 -7.28 -5.89 -5.85
CA PHE A 191 -8.64 -5.55 -5.48
C PHE A 191 -9.59 -6.75 -5.54
N LEU A 192 -9.59 -7.50 -6.65
CA LEU A 192 -10.46 -8.67 -6.83
C LEU A 192 -10.17 -9.75 -5.79
N LEU A 193 -8.91 -10.05 -5.54
CA LEU A 193 -8.52 -11.00 -4.50
C LEU A 193 -9.04 -10.57 -3.13
N LYS A 194 -8.84 -9.31 -2.75
CA LYS A 194 -9.31 -8.79 -1.44
C LYS A 194 -10.82 -8.80 -1.34
N LYS A 195 -11.53 -8.40 -2.41
CA LYS A 195 -13.01 -8.37 -2.46
C LYS A 195 -13.62 -9.76 -2.39
N GLU A 196 -13.13 -10.70 -3.20
CA GLU A 196 -13.76 -12.02 -3.36
C GLU A 196 -13.28 -13.05 -2.33
N THR A 197 -12.03 -12.91 -1.82
CA THR A 197 -11.43 -13.89 -0.91
C THR A 197 -11.14 -13.32 0.48
N GLY A 198 -11.21 -12.01 0.67
CA GLY A 198 -10.79 -11.31 1.89
C GLY A 198 -9.27 -11.25 2.09
N LYS A 199 -8.46 -11.76 1.16
CA LYS A 199 -7.01 -11.95 1.29
C LYS A 199 -6.23 -11.10 0.30
N THR A 200 -5.03 -10.68 0.71
CA THR A 200 -4.04 -10.11 -0.20
C THR A 200 -3.45 -11.19 -1.10
N PHE A 201 -2.74 -10.80 -2.17
CA PHE A 201 -2.05 -11.73 -3.06
C PHE A 201 -1.07 -12.65 -2.31
N ILE A 202 -0.29 -12.08 -1.40
CA ILE A 202 0.70 -12.85 -0.62
C ILE A 202 0.01 -13.85 0.33
N GLU A 203 -1.04 -13.43 1.01
CA GLU A 203 -1.83 -14.31 1.89
C GLU A 203 -2.46 -15.46 1.10
N TYR A 204 -3.05 -15.15 -0.06
CA TYR A 204 -3.69 -16.15 -0.90
C TYR A 204 -2.67 -17.15 -1.48
N LEU A 205 -1.53 -16.67 -2.00
CA LEU A 205 -0.44 -17.51 -2.49
C LEU A 205 0.14 -18.38 -1.36
N THR A 206 0.28 -17.82 -0.16
CA THR A 206 0.75 -18.58 1.01
C THR A 206 -0.20 -19.71 1.36
N ASP A 207 -1.50 -19.49 1.28
CA ASP A 207 -2.49 -20.57 1.52
C ASP A 207 -2.37 -21.71 0.50
N ILE A 208 -2.23 -21.36 -0.79
CA ILE A 208 -1.98 -22.34 -1.85
C ILE A 208 -0.71 -23.16 -1.52
N ARG A 209 0.38 -22.49 -1.23
CA ARG A 209 1.66 -23.10 -0.87
C ARG A 209 1.53 -24.02 0.35
N MET A 210 0.82 -23.59 1.39
CA MET A 210 0.59 -24.40 2.59
C MET A 210 -0.31 -25.62 2.33
N LYS A 211 -1.32 -25.48 1.45
CA LYS A 211 -2.14 -26.61 1.00
C LYS A 211 -1.28 -27.69 0.33
N HIS A 212 -0.39 -27.29 -0.58
CA HIS A 212 0.53 -28.21 -1.25
C HIS A 212 1.59 -28.77 -0.30
N ALA A 213 2.12 -27.97 0.63
CA ALA A 213 3.07 -28.42 1.64
C ALA A 213 2.49 -29.54 2.51
N ARG A 214 1.24 -29.39 2.98
CA ARG A 214 0.56 -30.45 3.73
C ARG A 214 0.48 -31.74 2.92
N LYS A 215 0.12 -31.65 1.64
CA LYS A 215 0.04 -32.81 0.76
C LYS A 215 1.39 -33.50 0.59
N LEU A 216 2.46 -32.73 0.28
CA LEU A 216 3.80 -33.28 0.12
C LEU A 216 4.34 -33.92 1.41
N LEU A 217 4.06 -33.33 2.58
CA LEU A 217 4.46 -33.86 3.87
C LEU A 217 3.81 -35.21 4.18
N LEU A 218 2.59 -35.45 3.71
CA LEU A 218 1.83 -36.68 3.95
C LEU A 218 2.12 -37.76 2.90
N GLU A 219 2.24 -37.38 1.65
CA GLU A 219 2.29 -38.31 0.51
C GLU A 219 3.72 -38.64 0.08
N THR A 220 4.74 -37.98 0.63
CA THR A 220 6.13 -38.15 0.20
C THR A 220 7.10 -38.31 1.39
N SER A 221 8.27 -38.86 1.11
CA SER A 221 9.40 -38.94 2.05
C SER A 221 10.33 -37.70 1.97
N MET A 222 9.94 -36.64 1.26
CA MET A 222 10.74 -35.42 1.09
C MET A 222 11.08 -34.83 2.46
N LYS A 223 12.31 -34.35 2.61
CA LYS A 223 12.72 -33.62 3.80
C LYS A 223 12.05 -32.25 3.84
N ASN A 224 11.95 -31.63 5.01
CA ASN A 224 11.26 -30.33 5.17
C ASN A 224 11.82 -29.23 4.28
N TYR A 225 13.14 -29.23 4.00
CA TYR A 225 13.74 -28.25 3.12
C TYR A 225 13.37 -28.48 1.63
N GLU A 226 13.23 -29.74 1.22
CA GLU A 226 12.77 -30.10 -0.14
C GLU A 226 11.30 -29.73 -0.34
N VAL A 227 10.47 -29.93 0.69
CA VAL A 227 9.08 -29.45 0.66
C VAL A 227 9.00 -27.93 0.62
N ALA A 228 9.86 -27.23 1.37
CA ALA A 228 9.93 -25.77 1.33
C ALA A 228 10.26 -25.26 -0.09
N GLU A 229 11.29 -25.81 -0.71
CA GLU A 229 11.71 -25.49 -2.08
C GLU A 229 10.60 -25.79 -3.09
N ALA A 230 10.02 -26.97 -3.05
CA ALA A 230 8.93 -27.39 -3.94
C ALA A 230 7.68 -26.49 -3.80
N CYS A 231 7.48 -25.88 -2.62
CA CYS A 231 6.40 -24.93 -2.37
C CYS A 231 6.79 -23.46 -2.59
N GLY A 232 7.94 -23.15 -3.20
CA GLY A 232 8.36 -21.80 -3.53
C GLY A 232 8.84 -20.97 -2.34
N PHE A 233 9.40 -21.61 -1.31
CA PHE A 233 10.05 -20.93 -0.20
C PHE A 233 11.57 -21.00 -0.34
N ALA A 234 12.23 -19.87 -0.56
CA ALA A 234 13.68 -19.80 -0.62
C ALA A 234 14.38 -20.19 0.69
N ASN A 235 13.68 -20.12 1.83
CA ASN A 235 14.24 -20.39 3.16
C ASN A 235 13.38 -21.38 3.94
N ALA A 236 13.97 -22.55 4.25
CA ALA A 236 13.30 -23.63 4.99
C ALA A 236 12.95 -23.27 6.45
N THR A 237 13.71 -22.36 7.08
CA THR A 237 13.41 -21.87 8.43
C THR A 237 12.17 -20.99 8.41
N TYR A 238 12.09 -20.07 7.45
CA TYR A 238 10.92 -19.22 7.23
C TYR A 238 9.68 -20.08 6.89
N PHE A 239 9.81 -21.05 5.99
CA PHE A 239 8.75 -22.03 5.71
C PHE A 239 8.23 -22.69 6.99
N SER A 240 9.13 -23.20 7.84
CA SER A 240 8.74 -23.90 9.07
C SER A 240 7.99 -22.99 10.03
N THR A 241 8.36 -21.72 10.11
CA THR A 241 7.67 -20.69 10.91
C THR A 241 6.28 -20.41 10.37
N VAL A 242 6.14 -20.15 9.05
CA VAL A 242 4.85 -19.92 8.40
C VAL A 242 3.93 -21.12 8.53
N PHE A 243 4.48 -22.34 8.28
CA PHE A 243 3.72 -23.57 8.41
C PHE A 243 3.17 -23.77 9.83
N LYS A 244 4.01 -23.53 10.86
CA LYS A 244 3.59 -23.62 12.26
C LYS A 244 2.50 -22.59 12.61
N ASN A 245 2.63 -21.35 12.13
CA ASN A 245 1.65 -20.30 12.40
C ASN A 245 0.27 -20.63 11.79
N ILE A 246 0.25 -21.22 10.59
CA ILE A 246 -1.00 -21.54 9.90
C ILE A 246 -1.61 -22.87 10.37
N ASN A 247 -0.79 -23.87 10.66
CA ASN A 247 -1.27 -25.23 10.98
C ASN A 247 -1.19 -25.58 12.47
N GLY A 248 -0.71 -24.68 13.33
CA GLY A 248 -0.60 -24.87 14.78
C GLY A 248 0.60 -25.71 15.22
N MET A 249 1.26 -26.41 14.30
CA MET A 249 2.39 -27.32 14.59
C MET A 249 3.46 -27.28 13.52
N SER A 250 4.68 -27.74 13.87
CA SER A 250 5.79 -27.79 12.92
C SER A 250 5.56 -28.80 11.79
N PRO A 251 6.23 -28.63 10.60
CA PRO A 251 6.15 -29.62 9.51
C PRO A 251 6.52 -31.03 9.96
N SER A 252 7.54 -31.18 10.83
CA SER A 252 7.98 -32.47 11.37
C SER A 252 6.96 -33.11 12.32
N SER A 253 6.29 -32.30 13.15
CA SER A 253 5.21 -32.76 14.02
C SER A 253 4.00 -33.17 13.19
N PHE A 254 3.63 -32.36 12.20
CA PHE A 254 2.51 -32.64 11.30
C PHE A 254 2.66 -33.97 10.58
N ARG A 255 3.87 -34.31 10.09
CA ARG A 255 4.16 -35.61 9.47
C ARG A 255 4.00 -36.76 10.44
N LYS A 256 4.42 -36.58 11.72
CA LYS A 256 4.36 -37.69 12.73
C LYS A 256 2.97 -37.98 13.25
N GLU A 257 2.09 -36.99 13.31
CA GLU A 257 0.73 -37.15 13.83
C GLU A 257 -0.24 -37.78 12.81
N GLN A 258 0.12 -37.77 11.52
CA GLN A 258 -0.76 -38.26 10.45
C GLN A 258 -0.24 -39.56 9.80
N CYS A 259 0.96 -40.05 10.19
CA CYS A 259 1.49 -41.36 9.88
C CYS A 259 1.39 -42.29 11.09
#